data_263c0046023dee6ea00d3723d07f4def
#
_entry.id   263c0046023dee6ea00d3723d07f4def
#
_cell.length_a   1.000
_cell.length_b   1.000
_cell.length_c   1.000
_cell.angle_alpha   90.00
_cell.angle_beta   90.00
_cell.angle_gamma   90.00
#
_symmetry.space_group_name_H-M   'P 1'
#
loop_
_entity.id
_entity.type
_entity.pdbx_description
1 polymer ?
#
loop_
_entity_poly.entity_id
_entity_poly.type
_entity_poly.pdbx_seq_one_letter_code
_entity_poly.pdbx_strand_id
1 'polypeptide(L)'
;MRPVDLLPPMVQEYFSSESVCGINAAMEFIPLHFADRLTVINPQGTIGVVTLWSKPDYVIERFRQAGVDLNPATSPIAVFGTLYGNGLREMLRNLLYNPQIQVLLICGHDRSGSASELLSFFHGDMEPVDSPLVHYKTPSGIEKVSIWKISDTDRLIDDLVKPQQFKFYSERIPEVVLIQPSDPQDENFLGSVKQFFDRFINNPLPVDKDDRIKIPLPEVEVQCFPSNPRGHQVVRDTPLEAWRELLYLLSRFGSRVTLKKGDRLELQNIKVVVEKPKADSDNDLQAYNIDPEKFRKYQ
;
A
#
# COMPACT_ATOMS: atom_id res chain seq x y z
N MET A 1 6.53 25.73 20.08
CA MET A 1 7.44 25.07 19.12
C MET A 1 6.58 24.77 17.90
N ARG A 2 6.93 25.23 16.72
CA ARG A 2 6.10 24.99 15.54
C ARG A 2 6.33 23.58 15.03
N PRO A 3 5.32 22.94 14.37
CA PRO A 3 5.43 21.58 13.83
C PRO A 3 6.66 21.36 12.96
N VAL A 4 7.04 22.37 12.20
CA VAL A 4 8.21 22.36 11.30
C VAL A 4 9.53 22.14 12.04
N ASP A 5 9.62 22.54 13.32
CA ASP A 5 10.85 22.44 14.12
C ASP A 5 11.21 20.99 14.52
N LEU A 6 10.30 20.05 14.32
CA LEU A 6 10.49 18.62 14.60
C LEU A 6 10.81 17.79 13.35
N LEU A 7 10.84 18.42 12.19
CA LEU A 7 11.21 17.77 10.94
C LEU A 7 12.74 17.67 10.82
N PRO A 8 13.26 16.66 10.12
CA PRO A 8 14.66 16.60 9.77
C PRO A 8 15.10 17.89 9.06
N PRO A 9 16.34 18.36 9.24
CA PRO A 9 16.82 19.63 8.66
C PRO A 9 16.58 19.76 7.15
N MET A 10 16.71 18.67 6.43
CA MET A 10 16.45 18.57 5.00
C MET A 10 15.00 18.92 4.59
N VAL A 11 14.04 18.70 5.50
CA VAL A 11 12.63 18.97 5.25
C VAL A 11 12.26 20.41 5.62
N GLN A 12 13.00 21.04 6.55
CA GLN A 12 12.76 22.40 6.98
C GLN A 12 13.01 23.46 5.87
N GLU A 13 13.95 23.21 4.96
CA GLU A 13 14.25 24.10 3.84
C GLU A 13 13.10 24.19 2.81
N TYR A 14 12.28 23.16 2.70
CA TYR A 14 11.13 23.16 1.79
C TYR A 14 10.00 24.11 2.24
N PHE A 15 9.96 24.49 3.52
CA PHE A 15 8.89 25.32 4.11
C PHE A 15 9.14 26.82 4.08
N SER A 16 10.30 27.27 3.63
CA SER A 16 10.67 28.70 3.67
C SER A 16 10.19 29.55 2.50
N SER A 17 9.50 29.00 1.49
CA SER A 17 9.29 29.70 0.23
C SER A 17 7.85 30.12 -0.15
N GLU A 18 6.80 29.78 0.63
CA GLU A 18 5.44 30.18 0.26
C GLU A 18 4.62 30.72 1.46
N SER A 19 4.76 32.01 1.73
CA SER A 19 3.82 32.74 2.60
C SER A 19 2.97 33.69 1.76
N VAL A 20 1.69 33.37 1.54
CA VAL A 20 0.70 34.35 1.04
C VAL A 20 -0.50 34.33 1.98
N CYS A 21 -0.71 35.50 2.57
CA CYS A 21 -1.83 35.86 3.46
C CYS A 21 -3.17 35.88 2.72
N GLY A 22 -4.22 35.34 3.33
CA GLY A 22 -5.58 35.73 2.95
C GLY A 22 -6.70 34.74 3.24
N ILE A 23 -7.60 35.14 4.16
CA ILE A 23 -9.01 34.72 4.36
C ILE A 23 -9.18 33.24 4.77
N ASN A 24 -9.81 33.01 5.93
CA ASN A 24 -10.28 31.72 6.46
C ASN A 24 -11.23 31.00 5.48
N ALA A 25 -10.71 30.48 4.39
CA ALA A 25 -11.41 29.52 3.57
C ALA A 25 -11.24 28.14 4.22
N ALA A 26 -12.34 27.43 4.41
CA ALA A 26 -12.32 26.05 4.90
C ALA A 26 -11.28 25.23 4.13
N MET A 27 -10.52 24.40 4.85
CA MET A 27 -9.48 23.62 4.24
C MET A 27 -10.09 22.56 3.30
N GLU A 28 -9.59 22.50 2.06
CA GLU A 28 -10.02 21.53 1.08
C GLU A 28 -9.01 20.38 0.96
N PHE A 29 -9.49 19.16 0.76
CA PHE A 29 -8.66 18.01 0.47
C PHE A 29 -7.95 18.18 -0.88
N ILE A 30 -6.62 18.13 -0.86
CA ILE A 30 -5.78 18.21 -2.06
C ILE A 30 -4.86 16.99 -2.07
N PRO A 31 -5.00 16.07 -3.05
CA PRO A 31 -4.12 14.93 -3.13
C PRO A 31 -2.71 15.34 -3.56
N LEU A 32 -1.69 14.89 -2.80
CA LEU A 32 -0.28 14.98 -3.19
C LEU A 32 0.12 13.82 -4.12
N HIS A 33 -0.41 12.64 -3.85
CA HIS A 33 -0.08 11.40 -4.55
C HIS A 33 -1.35 10.70 -5.01
N PHE A 34 -1.30 10.05 -6.17
CA PHE A 34 -2.36 9.22 -6.73
C PHE A 34 -3.71 9.93 -6.90
N ALA A 35 -3.69 11.19 -7.31
CA ALA A 35 -4.92 11.96 -7.55
C ALA A 35 -5.91 11.28 -8.49
N ASP A 36 -5.40 10.51 -9.46
CA ASP A 36 -6.15 9.74 -10.44
C ASP A 36 -6.82 8.47 -9.87
N ARG A 37 -6.45 8.08 -8.64
CA ARG A 37 -6.96 6.86 -7.96
C ARG A 37 -7.79 7.17 -6.72
N LEU A 38 -7.97 8.44 -6.42
CA LEU A 38 -8.76 8.92 -5.29
C LEU A 38 -10.10 9.45 -5.79
N THR A 39 -11.17 9.09 -5.10
CA THR A 39 -12.52 9.64 -5.36
C THR A 39 -12.87 10.64 -4.27
N VAL A 40 -12.74 11.91 -4.57
CA VAL A 40 -13.11 12.99 -3.65
C VAL A 40 -14.62 13.18 -3.68
N ILE A 41 -15.25 13.19 -2.50
CA ILE A 41 -16.70 13.42 -2.32
C ILE A 41 -16.92 14.86 -1.90
N ASN A 42 -16.52 15.23 -0.69
CA ASN A 42 -16.57 16.59 -0.19
C ASN A 42 -15.15 17.04 0.22
N PRO A 43 -14.51 17.95 -0.52
CA PRO A 43 -13.16 18.39 -0.18
C PRO A 43 -12.99 18.90 1.26
N GLN A 44 -14.08 19.38 1.88
CA GLN A 44 -14.09 19.90 3.25
C GLN A 44 -14.46 18.83 4.29
N GLY A 45 -14.70 17.58 3.87
CA GLY A 45 -15.00 16.48 4.77
C GLY A 45 -13.83 16.13 5.69
N THR A 46 -14.14 15.46 6.80
CA THR A 46 -13.18 15.09 7.84
C THR A 46 -12.86 13.60 7.88
N ILE A 47 -13.54 12.80 7.07
CA ILE A 47 -13.35 11.35 7.00
C ILE A 47 -12.65 10.96 5.70
N GLY A 48 -11.55 10.22 5.80
CA GLY A 48 -10.96 9.48 4.70
C GLY A 48 -11.39 8.00 4.77
N VAL A 49 -11.90 7.44 3.68
CA VAL A 49 -12.31 6.03 3.61
C VAL A 49 -11.26 5.22 2.86
N VAL A 50 -10.72 4.21 3.51
CA VAL A 50 -9.71 3.29 2.97
C VAL A 50 -10.40 2.00 2.57
N THR A 51 -10.48 1.73 1.27
CA THR A 51 -11.24 0.60 0.71
C THR A 51 -10.40 -0.67 0.50
N LEU A 52 -9.13 -0.67 0.93
CA LEU A 52 -8.20 -1.78 0.79
C LEU A 52 -8.13 -2.30 -0.66
N TRP A 53 -8.44 -3.57 -0.90
CA TRP A 53 -8.49 -4.19 -2.24
C TRP A 53 -9.83 -4.04 -2.93
N SER A 54 -10.86 -3.54 -2.25
CA SER A 54 -12.18 -3.31 -2.85
C SER A 54 -12.16 -2.05 -3.72
N LYS A 55 -12.86 -2.11 -4.86
CA LYS A 55 -12.98 -0.95 -5.77
C LYS A 55 -13.73 0.18 -5.07
N PRO A 56 -13.23 1.42 -5.09
CA PRO A 56 -13.91 2.56 -4.46
C PRO A 56 -15.36 2.73 -4.91
N ASP A 57 -15.65 2.64 -6.20
CA ASP A 57 -17.02 2.80 -6.73
C ASP A 57 -18.01 1.80 -6.12
N TYR A 58 -17.57 0.54 -5.93
CA TYR A 58 -18.40 -0.47 -5.30
C TYR A 58 -18.65 -0.14 -3.82
N VAL A 59 -17.64 0.28 -3.09
CA VAL A 59 -17.77 0.67 -1.67
C VAL A 59 -18.66 1.92 -1.53
N ILE A 60 -18.49 2.93 -2.39
CA ILE A 60 -19.33 4.13 -2.44
C ILE A 60 -20.81 3.75 -2.61
N GLU A 61 -21.10 2.80 -3.52
CA GLU A 61 -22.48 2.35 -3.72
C GLU A 61 -23.04 1.64 -2.47
N ARG A 62 -22.22 0.84 -1.76
CA ARG A 62 -22.61 0.23 -0.49
C ARG A 62 -22.88 1.27 0.60
N PHE A 63 -22.07 2.34 0.67
CA PHE A 63 -22.30 3.45 1.60
C PHE A 63 -23.59 4.18 1.28
N ARG A 64 -23.90 4.41 0.00
CA ARG A 64 -25.18 4.98 -0.43
C ARG A 64 -26.37 4.13 0.00
N GLN A 65 -26.28 2.80 -0.16
CA GLN A 65 -27.28 1.86 0.28
C GLN A 65 -27.46 1.84 1.81
N ALA A 66 -26.40 2.11 2.56
CA ALA A 66 -26.46 2.28 4.01
C ALA A 66 -27.07 3.62 4.46
N GLY A 67 -27.42 4.52 3.52
CA GLY A 67 -28.00 5.83 3.79
C GLY A 67 -26.98 6.89 4.19
N VAL A 68 -25.69 6.69 3.89
CA VAL A 68 -24.65 7.68 4.17
C VAL A 68 -24.79 8.86 3.21
N ASP A 69 -24.69 10.08 3.76
CA ASP A 69 -24.67 11.30 2.98
C ASP A 69 -23.38 11.37 2.12
N LEU A 70 -23.56 11.38 0.81
CA LEU A 70 -22.51 11.52 -0.19
C LEU A 70 -22.67 12.79 -1.04
N ASN A 71 -23.42 13.77 -0.53
CA ASN A 71 -23.54 15.04 -1.20
C ASN A 71 -22.21 15.82 -1.12
N PRO A 72 -21.69 16.34 -2.23
CA PRO A 72 -20.40 17.07 -2.24
C PRO A 72 -20.36 18.30 -1.31
N ALA A 73 -21.51 18.85 -0.92
CA ALA A 73 -21.58 20.03 -0.05
C ALA A 73 -21.72 19.70 1.45
N THR A 74 -22.20 18.50 1.79
CA THR A 74 -22.61 18.18 3.19
C THR A 74 -22.01 16.88 3.72
N SER A 75 -21.49 16.03 2.84
CA SER A 75 -20.88 14.75 3.26
C SER A 75 -19.75 14.96 4.27
N PRO A 76 -19.72 14.19 5.37
CA PRO A 76 -18.57 14.18 6.26
C PRO A 76 -17.36 13.49 5.62
N ILE A 77 -17.55 12.76 4.52
CA ILE A 77 -16.49 12.02 3.83
C ILE A 77 -15.79 12.94 2.84
N ALA A 78 -14.47 13.09 3.02
CA ALA A 78 -13.63 13.84 2.09
C ALA A 78 -13.30 13.00 0.84
N VAL A 79 -12.86 11.77 1.05
CA VAL A 79 -12.22 10.99 -0.01
C VAL A 79 -12.34 9.48 0.24
N PHE A 80 -12.47 8.73 -0.85
CA PHE A 80 -12.26 7.29 -0.89
C PHE A 80 -10.96 6.98 -1.62
N GLY A 81 -10.20 6.03 -1.10
CA GLY A 81 -8.98 5.54 -1.74
C GLY A 81 -8.66 4.10 -1.37
N THR A 82 -7.96 3.40 -2.26
CA THR A 82 -7.45 2.06 -2.00
C THR A 82 -6.15 2.09 -1.22
N LEU A 83 -5.89 1.06 -0.41
CA LEU A 83 -4.60 0.83 0.22
C LEU A 83 -4.20 -0.63 0.08
N TYR A 84 -3.18 -0.89 -0.72
CA TYR A 84 -2.57 -2.21 -0.87
C TYR A 84 -1.12 -2.10 -1.33
N GLY A 85 -0.35 -3.16 -1.15
CA GLY A 85 1.05 -3.18 -1.54
C GLY A 85 1.85 -2.10 -0.81
N ASN A 86 2.58 -1.27 -1.54
CA ASN A 86 3.49 -0.26 -0.99
C ASN A 86 2.88 1.15 -0.85
N GLY A 87 1.57 1.31 -1.00
CA GLY A 87 0.90 2.62 -1.02
C GLY A 87 0.82 3.36 0.32
N LEU A 88 1.25 2.73 1.42
CA LEU A 88 1.16 3.34 2.76
C LEU A 88 2.01 4.62 2.86
N ARG A 89 3.19 4.66 2.27
CA ARG A 89 4.10 5.81 2.31
C ARG A 89 3.48 7.07 1.71
N GLU A 90 2.84 6.92 0.57
CA GLU A 90 2.15 7.99 -0.16
C GLU A 90 0.86 8.40 0.55
N MET A 91 0.12 7.43 1.09
CA MET A 91 -1.09 7.71 1.86
C MET A 91 -0.79 8.55 3.10
N LEU A 92 0.24 8.21 3.87
CA LEU A 92 0.65 8.97 5.05
C LEU A 92 1.04 10.42 4.68
N ARG A 93 1.69 10.64 3.54
CA ARG A 93 2.01 11.98 3.04
C ARG A 93 0.79 12.76 2.61
N ASN A 94 -0.17 12.09 1.96
CA ASN A 94 -1.47 12.70 1.68
C ASN A 94 -2.19 13.15 2.96
N LEU A 95 -2.13 12.35 4.03
CA LEU A 95 -2.75 12.70 5.32
C LEU A 95 -2.06 13.88 6.01
N LEU A 96 -0.73 13.93 6.04
CA LEU A 96 0.02 15.07 6.57
C LEU A 96 -0.25 16.36 5.80
N TYR A 97 -0.50 16.24 4.51
CA TYR A 97 -0.85 17.38 3.67
C TYR A 97 -2.32 17.80 3.79
N ASN A 98 -3.16 16.94 4.39
CA ASN A 98 -4.59 17.15 4.56
C ASN A 98 -5.00 16.93 6.03
N PRO A 99 -4.56 17.80 6.96
CA PRO A 99 -4.77 17.65 8.39
C PRO A 99 -6.23 17.75 8.83
N GLN A 100 -7.15 18.19 7.94
CA GLN A 100 -8.59 18.15 8.18
C GLN A 100 -9.14 16.71 8.27
N ILE A 101 -8.40 15.70 7.77
CA ILE A 101 -8.80 14.31 7.91
C ILE A 101 -8.56 13.86 9.35
N GLN A 102 -9.63 13.68 10.10
CA GLN A 102 -9.61 13.35 11.53
C GLN A 102 -9.93 11.87 11.78
N VAL A 103 -10.62 11.25 10.83
CA VAL A 103 -11.01 9.84 10.91
C VAL A 103 -10.58 9.12 9.64
N LEU A 104 -9.94 7.97 9.82
CA LEU A 104 -9.68 7.01 8.77
C LEU A 104 -10.60 5.81 8.97
N LEU A 105 -11.59 5.68 8.12
CA LEU A 105 -12.52 4.58 8.14
C LEU A 105 -12.03 3.48 7.21
N ILE A 106 -11.58 2.36 7.77
CA ILE A 106 -11.07 1.23 7.01
C ILE A 106 -12.21 0.25 6.74
N CYS A 107 -12.39 -0.11 5.48
CA CYS A 107 -13.31 -1.17 5.04
C CYS A 107 -12.76 -1.81 3.76
N GLY A 108 -13.39 -2.91 3.34
CA GLY A 108 -12.98 -3.60 2.13
C GLY A 108 -12.23 -4.90 2.41
N HIS A 109 -11.96 -5.63 1.36
CA HIS A 109 -11.31 -6.92 1.42
C HIS A 109 -9.80 -6.75 1.63
N ASP A 110 -9.26 -7.20 2.75
CA ASP A 110 -7.82 -7.12 3.03
C ASP A 110 -7.11 -8.42 2.62
N ARG A 111 -6.33 -8.36 1.55
CA ARG A 111 -5.51 -9.49 1.06
C ARG A 111 -4.04 -9.39 1.43
N SER A 112 -3.59 -8.23 1.84
CA SER A 112 -2.17 -7.93 2.04
C SER A 112 -1.81 -7.56 3.48
N GLY A 113 -2.78 -7.51 4.39
CA GLY A 113 -2.56 -7.06 5.76
C GLY A 113 -2.44 -5.55 5.91
N SER A 114 -2.86 -4.78 4.89
CA SER A 114 -2.71 -3.32 4.88
C SER A 114 -3.54 -2.62 5.95
N ALA A 115 -4.66 -3.20 6.38
CA ALA A 115 -5.42 -2.69 7.53
C ALA A 115 -4.60 -2.79 8.81
N SER A 116 -3.97 -3.93 9.06
CA SER A 116 -3.08 -4.12 10.23
C SER A 116 -1.88 -3.20 10.18
N GLU A 117 -1.26 -3.02 9.01
CA GLU A 117 -0.13 -2.10 8.84
C GLU A 117 -0.53 -0.65 9.19
N LEU A 118 -1.70 -0.20 8.74
CA LEU A 118 -2.20 1.14 9.03
C LEU A 118 -2.53 1.32 10.52
N LEU A 119 -3.21 0.33 11.13
CA LEU A 119 -3.51 0.33 12.58
C LEU A 119 -2.21 0.35 13.40
N SER A 120 -1.25 -0.52 13.09
CA SER A 120 0.02 -0.60 13.80
C SER A 120 0.86 0.66 13.62
N PHE A 121 0.80 1.33 12.48
CA PHE A 121 1.49 2.62 12.30
C PHE A 121 1.00 3.67 13.29
N PHE A 122 -0.31 3.79 13.53
CA PHE A 122 -0.87 4.82 14.40
C PHE A 122 -0.89 4.45 15.89
N HIS A 123 -0.95 3.17 16.22
CA HIS A 123 -1.12 2.68 17.61
C HIS A 123 0.05 1.88 18.14
N GLY A 124 0.94 1.43 17.26
CA GLY A 124 2.12 0.63 17.61
C GLY A 124 3.40 1.44 17.69
N ASP A 125 4.46 0.72 17.90
CA ASP A 125 5.81 1.25 17.85
C ASP A 125 6.44 1.01 16.47
N MET A 126 7.49 1.75 16.19
CA MET A 126 8.34 1.56 15.03
C MET A 126 9.79 1.39 15.48
N GLU A 127 10.51 0.51 14.82
CA GLU A 127 11.89 0.23 15.13
C GLU A 127 12.80 0.44 13.92
N PRO A 128 13.98 1.04 14.09
CA PRO A 128 14.95 1.18 13.01
C PRO A 128 15.48 -0.19 12.63
N VAL A 129 15.61 -0.45 11.33
CA VAL A 129 16.16 -1.68 10.80
C VAL A 129 17.18 -1.39 9.70
N ASP A 130 18.15 -2.28 9.57
CA ASP A 130 19.06 -2.28 8.43
C ASP A 130 18.61 -3.36 7.45
N SER A 131 18.21 -2.95 6.25
CA SER A 131 17.78 -3.86 5.19
C SER A 131 18.88 -3.99 4.14
N PRO A 132 19.33 -5.21 3.84
CA PRO A 132 20.29 -5.42 2.76
C PRO A 132 19.66 -5.28 1.35
N LEU A 133 18.33 -5.30 1.26
CA LEU A 133 17.63 -5.39 -0.01
C LEU A 133 16.94 -4.08 -0.42
N VAL A 134 16.54 -3.27 0.55
CA VAL A 134 15.79 -2.03 0.30
C VAL A 134 16.59 -0.87 0.86
N HIS A 135 16.76 0.16 0.05
CA HIS A 135 17.38 1.41 0.48
C HIS A 135 16.45 2.56 0.12
N TYR A 136 16.28 3.50 1.06
CA TYR A 136 15.62 4.76 0.79
C TYR A 136 16.67 5.85 0.63
N LYS A 137 16.49 6.68 -0.40
CA LYS A 137 17.34 7.83 -0.69
C LYS A 137 16.48 9.08 -0.83
N THR A 138 17.08 10.24 -0.57
CA THR A 138 16.42 11.50 -0.91
C THR A 138 16.09 11.57 -2.40
N PRO A 139 15.09 12.37 -2.83
CA PRO A 139 14.77 12.53 -4.26
C PRO A 139 15.96 12.98 -5.12
N SER A 140 16.95 13.65 -4.50
CA SER A 140 18.24 14.00 -5.15
C SER A 140 19.22 12.81 -5.24
N GLY A 141 18.94 11.69 -4.59
CA GLY A 141 19.82 10.52 -4.53
C GLY A 141 21.10 10.72 -3.69
N ILE A 142 21.22 11.86 -2.99
CA ILE A 142 22.47 12.25 -2.29
C ILE A 142 22.54 11.65 -0.89
N GLU A 143 21.41 11.56 -0.18
CA GLU A 143 21.38 11.13 1.21
C GLU A 143 20.60 9.84 1.39
N LYS A 144 21.16 8.94 2.22
CA LYS A 144 20.46 7.73 2.66
C LYS A 144 19.43 8.12 3.72
N VAL A 145 18.20 7.63 3.57
CA VAL A 145 17.11 7.79 4.52
C VAL A 145 17.00 6.50 5.33
N SER A 146 16.82 6.61 6.62
CA SER A 146 16.70 5.44 7.52
C SER A 146 15.46 4.63 7.21
N ILE A 147 15.56 3.32 7.44
CA ILE A 147 14.47 2.37 7.26
C ILE A 147 13.91 2.03 8.62
N TRP A 148 12.59 2.04 8.72
CA TRP A 148 11.89 1.65 9.93
C TRP A 148 10.90 0.54 9.61
N LYS A 149 10.76 -0.40 10.55
CA LYS A 149 9.77 -1.47 10.50
C LYS A 149 8.60 -1.10 11.40
N ILE A 150 7.39 -1.23 10.90
CA ILE A 150 6.17 -1.09 11.71
C ILE A 150 6.01 -2.37 12.53
N SER A 151 5.90 -2.24 13.85
CA SER A 151 5.77 -3.36 14.78
C SER A 151 4.62 -4.29 14.41
N ASP A 152 4.81 -5.58 14.67
CA ASP A 152 3.85 -6.64 14.37
C ASP A 152 3.50 -6.82 12.88
N THR A 153 4.26 -6.20 11.98
CA THR A 153 4.10 -6.32 10.54
C THR A 153 5.44 -6.58 9.84
N ASP A 154 5.40 -6.90 8.57
CA ASP A 154 6.62 -6.96 7.73
C ASP A 154 6.84 -5.65 6.93
N ARG A 155 6.08 -4.59 7.25
CA ARG A 155 6.13 -3.34 6.52
C ARG A 155 7.34 -2.51 6.88
N LEU A 156 8.14 -2.18 5.85
CA LEU A 156 9.23 -1.23 5.93
C LEU A 156 8.79 0.11 5.36
N ILE A 157 9.10 1.19 6.06
CA ILE A 157 8.86 2.57 5.62
C ILE A 157 10.11 3.44 5.85
N ASP A 158 10.11 4.61 5.26
CA ASP A 158 11.13 5.62 5.55
C ASP A 158 10.82 6.36 6.85
N ASP A 159 11.85 6.86 7.54
CA ASP A 159 11.74 7.56 8.82
C ASP A 159 11.34 9.03 8.72
N LEU A 160 11.07 9.52 7.51
CA LEU A 160 10.65 10.90 7.30
C LEU A 160 9.22 11.14 7.78
N VAL A 161 8.39 10.10 7.80
CA VAL A 161 7.01 10.16 8.30
C VAL A 161 6.87 9.31 9.56
N LYS A 162 6.49 9.97 10.67
CA LYS A 162 6.34 9.34 11.99
C LYS A 162 4.95 9.62 12.58
N PRO A 163 4.39 8.70 13.39
CA PRO A 163 3.07 8.90 14.01
C PRO A 163 2.96 10.20 14.80
N GLN A 164 4.05 10.64 15.42
CA GLN A 164 4.09 11.86 16.22
C GLN A 164 3.77 13.12 15.42
N GLN A 165 4.07 13.13 14.12
CA GLN A 165 3.79 14.27 13.24
C GLN A 165 2.30 14.52 13.03
N PHE A 166 1.45 13.52 13.27
CA PHE A 166 0.00 13.62 13.17
C PHE A 166 -0.66 14.19 14.45
N LYS A 167 0.11 14.34 15.53
CA LYS A 167 -0.40 14.82 16.83
C LYS A 167 -0.46 16.35 16.98
N PHE A 168 -0.01 17.10 15.98
CA PHE A 168 0.32 18.52 16.15
C PHE A 168 -0.87 19.43 16.41
N TYR A 169 -2.05 19.12 15.86
CA TYR A 169 -3.14 20.07 15.85
C TYR A 169 -4.22 19.82 16.89
N SER A 170 -4.24 18.62 17.51
CA SER A 170 -5.34 18.30 18.39
C SER A 170 -4.99 17.45 19.60
N GLU A 171 -3.71 17.18 19.84
CA GLU A 171 -3.26 16.07 20.71
C GLU A 171 -3.81 14.70 20.25
N ARG A 172 -4.51 14.67 19.13
CA ARG A 172 -5.17 13.49 18.57
C ARG A 172 -4.52 13.09 17.26
N ILE A 173 -4.12 11.85 17.19
CA ILE A 173 -3.84 11.12 15.95
C ILE A 173 -5.17 10.98 15.22
N PRO A 174 -5.22 10.92 13.88
CA PRO A 174 -6.44 10.53 13.19
C PRO A 174 -6.99 9.25 13.82
N GLU A 175 -8.26 9.26 14.18
CA GLU A 175 -8.91 8.07 14.68
C GLU A 175 -8.99 7.04 13.56
N VAL A 176 -8.44 5.85 13.79
CA VAL A 176 -8.46 4.78 12.78
C VAL A 176 -9.50 3.75 13.19
N VAL A 177 -10.56 3.66 12.41
CA VAL A 177 -11.71 2.80 12.69
C VAL A 177 -11.83 1.72 11.63
N LEU A 178 -11.77 0.46 12.04
CA LEU A 178 -12.03 -0.68 11.16
C LEU A 178 -13.51 -1.08 11.26
N ILE A 179 -14.25 -0.96 10.16
CA ILE A 179 -15.62 -1.47 10.06
C ILE A 179 -15.61 -3.00 10.16
N GLN A 180 -16.49 -3.55 10.98
CA GLN A 180 -16.66 -4.99 11.14
C GLN A 180 -18.13 -5.40 10.88
N PRO A 181 -18.39 -6.34 9.95
CA PRO A 181 -17.42 -6.96 9.02
C PRO A 181 -16.86 -5.96 8.01
N SER A 182 -15.60 -6.13 7.62
CA SER A 182 -14.93 -5.18 6.70
C SER A 182 -15.25 -5.44 5.23
N ASP A 183 -15.62 -6.67 4.86
CA ASP A 183 -15.93 -7.01 3.48
C ASP A 183 -17.27 -6.38 3.06
N PRO A 184 -17.28 -5.52 2.03
CA PRO A 184 -18.51 -4.90 1.54
C PRO A 184 -19.53 -5.89 0.95
N GLN A 185 -19.14 -7.15 0.70
CA GLN A 185 -20.05 -8.21 0.24
C GLN A 185 -20.80 -8.87 1.40
N ASP A 186 -20.34 -8.74 2.63
CA ASP A 186 -21.03 -9.27 3.81
C ASP A 186 -22.41 -8.61 3.99
N GLU A 187 -23.39 -9.41 4.36
CA GLU A 187 -24.77 -8.95 4.58
C GLU A 187 -24.89 -7.93 5.74
N ASN A 188 -24.04 -8.03 6.74
CA ASN A 188 -24.02 -7.15 7.90
C ASN A 188 -23.24 -5.85 7.68
N PHE A 189 -22.48 -5.75 6.58
CA PHE A 189 -21.65 -4.58 6.29
C PHE A 189 -22.45 -3.27 6.30
N LEU A 190 -23.62 -3.23 5.65
CA LEU A 190 -24.47 -2.03 5.60
C LEU A 190 -24.90 -1.58 7.00
N GLY A 191 -25.26 -2.53 7.86
CA GLY A 191 -25.62 -2.25 9.24
C GLY A 191 -24.47 -1.64 10.02
N SER A 192 -23.26 -2.15 9.86
CA SER A 192 -22.06 -1.65 10.52
C SER A 192 -21.68 -0.25 10.04
N VAL A 193 -21.74 0.00 8.73
CA VAL A 193 -21.54 1.35 8.18
C VAL A 193 -22.57 2.32 8.73
N LYS A 194 -23.86 1.95 8.67
CA LYS A 194 -24.94 2.80 9.22
C LYS A 194 -24.72 3.10 10.70
N GLN A 195 -24.40 2.09 11.51
CA GLN A 195 -24.14 2.24 12.95
C GLN A 195 -22.99 3.20 13.23
N PHE A 196 -21.93 3.19 12.42
CA PHE A 196 -20.84 4.14 12.55
C PHE A 196 -21.35 5.56 12.31
N PHE A 197 -22.01 5.82 11.18
CA PHE A 197 -22.46 7.17 10.82
C PHE A 197 -23.59 7.69 11.72
N ASP A 198 -24.47 6.84 12.24
CA ASP A 198 -25.50 7.23 13.22
C ASP A 198 -24.88 7.73 14.56
N ARG A 199 -23.65 7.30 14.88
CA ARG A 199 -22.94 7.71 16.10
C ARG A 199 -21.88 8.79 15.84
N PHE A 200 -21.50 8.97 14.60
CA PHE A 200 -20.44 9.91 14.23
C PHE A 200 -20.94 11.35 14.41
N ILE A 201 -20.25 12.10 15.25
CA ILE A 201 -20.48 13.53 15.42
C ILE A 201 -19.38 14.26 14.64
N ASN A 202 -19.78 14.88 13.54
CA ASN A 202 -18.86 15.70 12.75
C ASN A 202 -18.52 16.98 13.53
N ASN A 203 -17.35 17.00 14.16
CA ASN A 203 -16.83 18.16 14.86
C ASN A 203 -15.47 18.53 14.25
N PRO A 204 -15.48 19.28 13.12
CA PRO A 204 -14.25 19.63 12.42
C PRO A 204 -13.35 20.48 13.31
N LEU A 205 -12.10 20.09 13.42
CA LEU A 205 -11.08 20.87 14.09
C LEU A 205 -10.74 22.11 13.24
N PRO A 206 -10.45 23.25 13.85
CA PRO A 206 -9.95 24.40 13.14
C PRO A 206 -8.53 24.10 12.64
N VAL A 207 -8.40 23.90 11.34
CA VAL A 207 -7.12 23.69 10.66
C VAL A 207 -6.94 24.78 9.60
N ASP A 208 -5.70 25.26 9.45
CA ASP A 208 -5.33 26.28 8.48
C ASP A 208 -4.53 25.65 7.32
N LYS A 209 -4.41 26.39 6.22
CA LYS A 209 -3.58 26.00 5.07
C LYS A 209 -2.10 25.86 5.45
N ASP A 210 -1.66 26.67 6.40
CA ASP A 210 -0.29 26.63 6.92
C ASP A 210 -0.01 25.34 7.74
N ASP A 211 -1.05 24.59 8.08
CA ASP A 211 -0.92 23.30 8.76
C ASP A 211 -0.57 22.14 7.83
N ARG A 212 -0.56 22.38 6.51
CA ARG A 212 -0.19 21.35 5.53
C ARG A 212 1.29 21.02 5.62
N ILE A 213 1.59 19.76 5.90
CA ILE A 213 2.97 19.26 5.94
C ILE A 213 3.27 18.49 4.66
N LYS A 214 4.19 19.02 3.85
CA LYS A 214 4.64 18.38 2.62
C LYS A 214 6.00 17.71 2.84
N ILE A 215 6.02 16.38 2.92
CA ILE A 215 7.23 15.59 3.08
C ILE A 215 7.57 14.95 1.73
N PRO A 216 8.81 15.08 1.25
CA PRO A 216 9.23 14.45 0.01
C PRO A 216 9.14 12.93 0.12
N LEU A 217 8.78 12.26 -0.97
CA LEU A 217 8.79 10.80 -1.06
C LEU A 217 10.20 10.37 -1.44
N PRO A 218 10.92 9.63 -0.58
CA PRO A 218 12.24 9.14 -0.92
C PRO A 218 12.17 8.10 -2.04
N GLU A 219 13.22 8.08 -2.86
CA GLU A 219 13.39 7.05 -3.85
C GLU A 219 13.66 5.69 -3.21
N VAL A 220 13.10 4.65 -3.79
CA VAL A 220 13.32 3.27 -3.34
C VAL A 220 14.30 2.60 -4.30
N GLU A 221 15.44 2.20 -3.79
CA GLU A 221 16.38 1.38 -4.51
C GLU A 221 16.28 -0.06 -3.96
N VAL A 222 15.78 -0.95 -4.80
CA VAL A 222 15.75 -2.38 -4.48
C VAL A 222 17.01 -3.00 -5.08
N GLN A 223 17.84 -3.59 -4.23
CA GLN A 223 19.00 -4.35 -4.73
C GLN A 223 18.50 -5.62 -5.43
N CYS A 224 18.59 -5.62 -6.74
CA CYS A 224 18.41 -6.83 -7.52
C CYS A 224 19.78 -7.52 -7.65
N PHE A 225 19.93 -8.67 -7.01
CA PHE A 225 21.09 -9.52 -7.28
C PHE A 225 20.86 -10.20 -8.63
N PRO A 226 21.68 -9.90 -9.66
CA PRO A 226 21.54 -10.61 -10.90
C PRO A 226 21.79 -12.10 -10.62
N SER A 227 20.83 -12.94 -10.93
CA SER A 227 21.10 -14.36 -11.02
C SER A 227 22.16 -14.52 -12.12
N ASN A 228 23.15 -15.29 -11.89
CA ASN A 228 24.31 -15.58 -12.72
C ASN A 228 24.50 -14.62 -13.93
N PRO A 229 25.60 -13.84 -14.01
CA PRO A 229 25.84 -12.87 -15.09
C PRO A 229 25.83 -13.47 -16.50
N ARG A 230 25.84 -14.80 -16.62
CA ARG A 230 25.76 -15.50 -17.91
C ARG A 230 24.33 -15.75 -18.39
N GLY A 231 23.29 -15.55 -17.54
CA GLY A 231 21.92 -15.89 -17.85
C GLY A 231 21.74 -17.39 -18.14
N HIS A 232 20.64 -17.96 -17.74
CA HIS A 232 20.32 -19.35 -18.10
C HIS A 232 19.46 -19.33 -19.36
N GLN A 233 19.84 -20.15 -20.34
CA GLN A 233 19.06 -20.34 -21.57
C GLN A 233 18.76 -21.82 -21.73
N VAL A 234 17.49 -22.12 -21.92
CA VAL A 234 17.00 -23.46 -22.27
C VAL A 234 16.41 -23.38 -23.66
N VAL A 235 16.92 -24.20 -24.58
CA VAL A 235 16.39 -24.34 -25.92
C VAL A 235 16.11 -25.81 -26.15
N ARG A 236 14.84 -26.17 -26.30
CA ARG A 236 14.39 -27.57 -26.48
C ARG A 236 13.28 -27.65 -27.49
N ASP A 237 13.12 -28.83 -28.08
CA ASP A 237 12.08 -29.08 -29.07
C ASP A 237 10.69 -29.05 -28.42
N THR A 238 10.51 -29.68 -27.26
CA THR A 238 9.21 -29.84 -26.62
C THR A 238 9.13 -29.17 -25.25
N PRO A 239 7.92 -28.84 -24.77
CA PRO A 239 7.69 -28.28 -23.44
C PRO A 239 8.21 -29.18 -22.31
N LEU A 240 8.01 -30.51 -22.41
CA LEU A 240 8.48 -31.46 -21.39
C LEU A 240 10.00 -31.53 -21.28
N GLU A 241 10.71 -31.51 -22.40
CA GLU A 241 12.17 -31.45 -22.40
C GLU A 241 12.67 -30.14 -21.76
N ALA A 242 12.03 -29.02 -22.11
CA ALA A 242 12.37 -27.73 -21.52
C ALA A 242 12.10 -27.71 -20.01
N TRP A 243 10.96 -28.27 -19.56
CA TRP A 243 10.63 -28.39 -18.15
C TRP A 243 11.62 -29.23 -17.35
N ARG A 244 12.04 -30.37 -17.91
CA ARG A 244 13.05 -31.22 -17.27
C ARG A 244 14.37 -30.49 -17.09
N GLU A 245 14.80 -29.74 -18.09
CA GLU A 245 16.05 -28.97 -17.99
C GLU A 245 15.93 -27.81 -17.00
N LEU A 246 14.78 -27.14 -16.96
CA LEU A 246 14.49 -26.15 -15.93
C LEU A 246 14.61 -26.72 -14.52
N LEU A 247 14.07 -27.90 -14.26
CA LEU A 247 14.20 -28.58 -12.96
C LEU A 247 15.66 -28.88 -12.64
N TYR A 248 16.45 -29.31 -13.62
CA TYR A 248 17.89 -29.56 -13.45
C TYR A 248 18.63 -28.27 -13.11
N LEU A 249 18.39 -27.19 -13.87
CA LEU A 249 19.01 -25.89 -13.60
C LEU A 249 18.59 -25.35 -12.21
N LEU A 250 17.32 -25.47 -11.87
CA LEU A 250 16.79 -25.03 -10.59
C LEU A 250 17.44 -25.79 -9.42
N SER A 251 17.58 -27.11 -9.55
CA SER A 251 18.23 -27.94 -8.52
C SER A 251 19.70 -27.63 -8.30
N ARG A 252 20.40 -27.22 -9.36
CA ARG A 252 21.86 -27.00 -9.35
C ARG A 252 22.25 -25.55 -9.05
N PHE A 253 21.49 -24.58 -9.54
CA PHE A 253 21.82 -23.17 -9.50
C PHE A 253 20.76 -22.31 -8.77
N GLY A 254 19.62 -22.90 -8.38
CA GLY A 254 18.56 -22.21 -7.65
C GLY A 254 19.02 -21.75 -6.27
N SER A 255 18.68 -20.54 -5.93
CA SER A 255 18.86 -20.00 -4.58
C SER A 255 17.69 -20.42 -3.68
N ARG A 256 17.99 -20.84 -2.45
CA ARG A 256 16.97 -21.18 -1.47
C ARG A 256 16.36 -19.92 -0.91
N VAL A 257 15.05 -19.80 -1.01
CA VAL A 257 14.27 -18.68 -0.45
C VAL A 257 13.30 -19.23 0.58
N THR A 258 13.41 -18.75 1.80
CA THR A 258 12.53 -19.14 2.90
C THR A 258 11.30 -18.23 2.93
N LEU A 259 10.13 -18.81 2.89
CA LEU A 259 8.83 -18.13 2.95
C LEU A 259 8.05 -18.61 4.17
N LYS A 260 7.03 -17.85 4.59
CA LYS A 260 6.11 -18.27 5.68
C LYS A 260 5.44 -19.65 5.44
N LYS A 261 5.29 -20.06 4.18
CA LYS A 261 4.66 -21.34 3.78
C LYS A 261 5.65 -22.47 3.50
N GLY A 262 6.95 -22.25 3.69
CA GLY A 262 8.01 -23.22 3.41
C GLY A 262 9.08 -22.68 2.50
N ASP A 263 10.14 -23.46 2.32
CA ASP A 263 11.27 -23.12 1.47
C ASP A 263 10.96 -23.42 0.00
N ARG A 264 11.50 -22.58 -0.88
CA ARG A 264 11.49 -22.83 -2.32
C ARG A 264 12.87 -22.57 -2.93
N LEU A 265 13.13 -23.17 -4.09
CA LEU A 265 14.26 -22.82 -4.92
C LEU A 265 13.82 -21.84 -6.00
N GLU A 266 14.57 -20.77 -6.18
CA GLU A 266 14.34 -19.78 -7.21
C GLU A 266 15.57 -19.63 -8.12
N LEU A 267 15.30 -19.50 -9.40
CA LEU A 267 16.28 -19.14 -10.40
C LEU A 267 15.72 -18.01 -11.27
N GLN A 268 16.49 -16.93 -11.40
CA GLN A 268 16.06 -15.74 -12.11
C GLN A 268 16.73 -15.66 -13.49
N ASN A 269 16.19 -14.80 -14.37
CA ASN A 269 16.73 -14.53 -15.71
C ASN A 269 16.90 -15.79 -16.59
N ILE A 270 15.89 -16.65 -16.60
CA ILE A 270 15.86 -17.81 -17.48
C ILE A 270 15.14 -17.43 -18.77
N LYS A 271 15.79 -17.65 -19.90
CA LYS A 271 15.16 -17.62 -21.22
C LYS A 271 14.85 -19.04 -21.64
N VAL A 272 13.58 -19.34 -21.87
CA VAL A 272 13.13 -20.65 -22.39
C VAL A 272 12.63 -20.46 -23.81
N VAL A 273 13.15 -21.27 -24.72
CA VAL A 273 12.70 -21.35 -26.12
C VAL A 273 12.28 -22.77 -26.39
N VAL A 274 11.03 -22.95 -26.82
CA VAL A 274 10.47 -24.20 -27.28
C VAL A 274 10.30 -24.10 -28.79
N GLU A 275 11.08 -24.91 -29.53
CA GLU A 275 11.14 -24.81 -31.00
C GLU A 275 9.93 -25.47 -31.68
N LYS A 276 9.36 -26.51 -31.06
CA LYS A 276 8.18 -27.24 -31.56
C LYS A 276 7.11 -27.27 -30.47
N PRO A 277 6.35 -26.18 -30.29
CA PRO A 277 5.35 -26.06 -29.21
C PRO A 277 4.11 -26.89 -29.56
N LYS A 278 4.26 -28.22 -29.56
CA LYS A 278 3.14 -29.13 -29.66
C LYS A 278 2.67 -29.54 -28.28
N ALA A 279 1.38 -29.82 -28.15
CA ALA A 279 0.87 -30.44 -26.94
C ALA A 279 1.56 -31.81 -26.74
N ASP A 280 2.05 -32.04 -25.53
CA ASP A 280 2.65 -33.32 -25.19
C ASP A 280 1.59 -34.43 -25.20
N SER A 281 1.93 -35.60 -25.74
CA SER A 281 1.05 -36.75 -25.71
C SER A 281 0.97 -37.39 -24.32
N ASP A 282 -0.08 -38.17 -24.07
CA ASP A 282 -0.21 -38.89 -22.80
C ASP A 282 0.99 -39.84 -22.53
N ASN A 283 1.54 -40.42 -23.60
CA ASN A 283 2.72 -41.27 -23.51
C ASN A 283 3.95 -40.44 -23.10
N ASP A 284 4.11 -39.21 -23.63
CA ASP A 284 5.19 -38.32 -23.26
C ASP A 284 5.06 -37.90 -21.78
N LEU A 285 3.86 -37.54 -21.34
CA LEU A 285 3.59 -37.21 -19.93
C LEU A 285 3.92 -38.37 -18.99
N GLN A 286 3.48 -39.60 -19.36
CA GLN A 286 3.76 -40.79 -18.58
C GLN A 286 5.26 -41.15 -18.53
N ALA A 287 6.00 -40.92 -19.61
CA ALA A 287 7.46 -41.12 -19.64
C ALA A 287 8.20 -40.24 -18.63
N TYR A 288 7.61 -39.11 -18.24
CA TYR A 288 8.12 -38.23 -17.20
C TYR A 288 7.42 -38.42 -15.83
N ASN A 289 6.68 -39.50 -15.64
CA ASN A 289 5.89 -39.80 -14.44
C ASN A 289 4.84 -38.71 -14.12
N ILE A 290 4.31 -38.06 -15.14
CA ILE A 290 3.23 -37.08 -15.00
C ILE A 290 1.92 -37.79 -15.34
N ASP A 291 0.97 -37.72 -14.40
CA ASP A 291 -0.39 -38.24 -14.59
C ASP A 291 -1.16 -37.33 -15.57
N PRO A 292 -1.53 -37.81 -16.79
CA PRO A 292 -2.19 -36.98 -17.78
C PRO A 292 -3.56 -36.42 -17.32
N GLU A 293 -4.31 -37.17 -16.50
CA GLU A 293 -5.61 -36.73 -16.00
C GLU A 293 -5.46 -35.59 -15.00
N LYS A 294 -4.47 -35.69 -14.12
CA LYS A 294 -4.16 -34.58 -13.20
C LYS A 294 -3.65 -33.36 -13.96
N PHE A 295 -2.79 -33.56 -14.95
CA PHE A 295 -2.25 -32.47 -15.75
C PHE A 295 -3.36 -31.66 -16.47
N ARG A 296 -4.35 -32.34 -17.06
CA ARG A 296 -5.49 -31.67 -17.73
C ARG A 296 -6.38 -30.86 -16.78
N LYS A 297 -6.36 -31.14 -15.49
CA LYS A 297 -7.10 -30.32 -14.49
C LYS A 297 -6.45 -28.96 -14.20
N TYR A 298 -5.21 -28.74 -14.64
CA TYR A 298 -4.47 -27.49 -14.49
C TYR A 298 -4.46 -26.61 -15.77
N GLN A 299 -4.96 -27.11 -16.86
CA GLN A 299 -5.18 -26.38 -18.11
C GLN A 299 -6.58 -25.73 -18.14
#